data_578dc2a6d1116df58ecb30d9ad6ae293
#
_entry.id   578dc2a6d1116df58ecb30d9ad6ae293
#
_cell.length_a   1.000
_cell.length_b   1.000
_cell.length_c   1.000
_cell.angle_alpha   90.00
_cell.angle_beta   90.00
_cell.angle_gamma   90.00
#
_symmetry.space_group_name_H-M   'P 1'
#
loop_
_entity.id
_entity.type
_entity.pdbx_description
1 polymer ?
#
loop_
_entity_poly.entity_id
_entity_poly.type
_entity_poly.pdbx_seq_one_letter_code
_entity_poly.pdbx_strand_id
1 'polypeptide(L)'
;LFACDLAFAADEAKFGLSEINWGILPGGGASKVAAELLNFRRAMYHAMLGENIDGKTAAEWGLVNESLPLAQLKERVTAVAEALLKKNPVALKATKDAVRRVREMTYDNAEDFLVRAQEAANSYDDEGRKEGLRQFLDEKTYKPGLGAYDLSKQKGG
;
A
#
# COMPACT_ATOMS: atom_id res chain seq x y z
N LEU A 1 12.15 2.05 -2.52
CA LEU A 1 10.81 2.53 -2.80
C LEU A 1 9.88 1.41 -3.27
N PHE A 2 10.26 0.67 -4.28
CA PHE A 2 9.42 -0.35 -4.93
C PHE A 2 9.09 -1.57 -4.05
N ALA A 3 9.84 -1.81 -2.99
CA ALA A 3 9.57 -2.88 -2.03
C ALA A 3 8.54 -2.50 -0.95
N CYS A 4 8.19 -1.22 -0.86
CA CYS A 4 7.27 -0.71 0.15
C CYS A 4 5.81 -0.73 -0.34
N ASP A 5 4.87 -0.91 0.57
CA ASP A 5 3.44 -0.87 0.26
C ASP A 5 2.92 0.56 0.13
N LEU A 6 3.49 1.47 0.92
CA LEU A 6 3.18 2.89 0.91
C LEU A 6 4.48 3.69 0.76
N ALA A 7 4.40 4.79 0.03
CA ALA A 7 5.53 5.66 -0.24
C ALA A 7 5.10 7.13 -0.20
N PHE A 8 5.91 7.95 0.44
CA PHE A 8 5.73 9.40 0.55
C PHE A 8 7.02 10.07 0.14
N ALA A 9 6.93 11.20 -0.51
CA ALA A 9 8.09 11.91 -1.03
C ALA A 9 8.13 13.38 -0.58
N ALA A 10 9.35 13.92 -0.50
CA ALA A 10 9.50 15.37 -0.53
C ALA A 10 9.22 15.91 -1.93
N ASP A 11 8.66 17.12 -2.03
CA ASP A 11 8.35 17.75 -3.33
C ASP A 11 9.58 17.87 -4.23
N GLU A 12 10.73 18.14 -3.63
CA GLU A 12 12.02 18.26 -4.30
C GLU A 12 12.76 16.92 -4.51
N ALA A 13 12.25 15.80 -4.03
CA ALA A 13 12.87 14.49 -4.25
C ALA A 13 12.95 14.17 -5.75
N LYS A 14 13.98 13.40 -6.13
CA LYS A 14 14.17 13.00 -7.53
C LYS A 14 14.03 11.50 -7.68
N PHE A 15 13.26 11.09 -8.67
CA PHE A 15 13.03 9.71 -9.03
C PHE A 15 13.44 9.50 -10.48
N GLY A 16 14.25 8.51 -10.77
CA GLY A 16 14.73 8.22 -12.11
C GLY A 16 14.94 6.74 -12.35
N LEU A 17 14.77 6.32 -13.60
CA LEU A 17 15.21 5.07 -14.16
C LEU A 17 16.27 5.40 -15.20
N SER A 18 17.47 5.75 -14.73
CA SER A 18 18.53 6.36 -15.56
C SER A 18 19.38 5.35 -16.32
N GLU A 19 19.12 4.05 -16.18
CA GLU A 19 19.92 2.96 -16.73
C GLU A 19 20.10 3.05 -18.25
N ILE A 20 19.08 3.54 -18.97
CA ILE A 20 19.13 3.72 -20.42
C ILE A 20 20.27 4.66 -20.86
N ASN A 21 20.61 5.65 -20.03
CA ASN A 21 21.70 6.58 -20.30
C ASN A 21 23.07 5.90 -20.31
N TRP A 22 23.15 4.69 -19.74
CA TRP A 22 24.37 3.88 -19.64
C TRP A 22 24.34 2.66 -20.57
N GLY A 23 23.36 2.59 -21.47
CA GLY A 23 23.18 1.45 -22.38
C GLY A 23 22.70 0.16 -21.69
N ILE A 24 22.08 0.27 -20.52
CA ILE A 24 21.53 -0.85 -19.76
C ILE A 24 20.00 -0.66 -19.59
N LEU A 25 19.27 -1.75 -19.48
CA LEU A 25 17.86 -1.70 -19.15
C LEU A 25 17.65 -1.61 -17.62
N PRO A 26 16.60 -0.97 -17.12
CA PRO A 26 16.27 -0.98 -15.70
C PRO A 26 15.96 -2.40 -15.20
N GLY A 27 16.98 -3.03 -14.59
CA GLY A 27 16.92 -4.39 -14.07
C GLY A 27 16.44 -4.48 -12.63
N GLY A 28 16.73 -5.61 -11.94
CA GLY A 28 16.43 -5.78 -10.52
C GLY A 28 14.96 -5.65 -10.13
N GLY A 29 14.03 -5.85 -11.06
CA GLY A 29 12.61 -5.67 -10.85
C GLY A 29 12.09 -4.24 -11.11
N ALA A 30 12.96 -3.26 -11.38
CA ALA A 30 12.56 -1.86 -11.57
C ALA A 30 11.56 -1.69 -12.72
N SER A 31 11.82 -2.29 -13.89
CA SER A 31 10.88 -2.25 -15.02
C SER A 31 9.53 -2.91 -14.70
N LYS A 32 9.53 -4.04 -13.97
CA LYS A 32 8.30 -4.74 -13.57
C LYS A 32 7.45 -3.83 -12.68
N VAL A 33 8.05 -3.25 -11.65
CA VAL A 33 7.32 -2.42 -10.68
C VAL A 33 6.89 -1.08 -11.30
N ALA A 34 7.72 -0.48 -12.16
CA ALA A 34 7.31 0.72 -12.90
C ALA A 34 6.08 0.44 -13.77
N ALA A 35 6.06 -0.71 -14.47
CA ALA A 35 4.92 -1.12 -15.28
C ALA A 35 3.66 -1.45 -14.46
N GLU A 36 3.80 -1.78 -13.20
CA GLU A 36 2.68 -2.07 -12.29
C GLU A 36 2.10 -0.83 -11.60
N LEU A 37 2.96 0.11 -11.21
CA LEU A 37 2.56 1.31 -10.49
C LEU A 37 2.12 2.44 -11.42
N LEU A 38 2.76 2.54 -12.58
CA LEU A 38 2.48 3.60 -13.56
C LEU A 38 1.57 3.07 -14.68
N ASN A 39 0.79 3.96 -15.27
CA ASN A 39 0.17 3.59 -16.55
C ASN A 39 1.25 3.35 -17.61
N PHE A 40 0.94 2.54 -18.62
CA PHE A 40 1.90 2.09 -19.63
C PHE A 40 2.71 3.23 -20.26
N ARG A 41 2.06 4.34 -20.61
CA ARG A 41 2.75 5.46 -21.28
C ARG A 41 3.72 6.17 -20.34
N ARG A 42 3.36 6.38 -19.07
CA ARG A 42 4.25 6.98 -18.06
C ARG A 42 5.43 6.07 -17.74
N ALA A 43 5.18 4.74 -17.63
CA ALA A 43 6.26 3.78 -17.42
C ALA A 43 7.27 3.79 -18.59
N MET A 44 6.77 3.73 -19.83
CA MET A 44 7.62 3.79 -21.04
C MET A 44 8.39 5.10 -21.13
N TYR A 45 7.71 6.24 -20.93
CA TYR A 45 8.34 7.56 -20.96
C TYR A 45 9.49 7.65 -19.94
N HIS A 46 9.23 7.28 -18.70
CA HIS A 46 10.21 7.35 -17.62
C HIS A 46 11.41 6.42 -17.83
N ALA A 47 11.16 5.18 -18.25
CA ALA A 47 12.23 4.20 -18.47
C ALA A 47 13.04 4.46 -19.74
N MET A 48 12.42 4.98 -20.81
CA MET A 48 13.10 5.17 -22.10
C MET A 48 13.86 6.49 -22.19
N LEU A 49 13.42 7.54 -21.51
CA LEU A 49 14.13 8.83 -21.51
C LEU A 49 15.21 8.88 -20.43
N GLY A 50 15.09 8.11 -19.36
CA GLY A 50 16.06 8.10 -18.27
C GLY A 50 16.16 9.44 -17.52
N GLU A 51 15.12 10.27 -17.60
CA GLU A 51 15.05 11.56 -16.95
C GLU A 51 14.51 11.43 -15.52
N ASN A 52 14.94 12.35 -14.65
CA ASN A 52 14.39 12.44 -13.30
C ASN A 52 13.07 13.19 -13.31
N ILE A 53 12.13 12.69 -12.53
CA ILE A 53 10.91 13.41 -12.15
C ILE A 53 11.01 13.85 -10.69
N ASP A 54 10.29 14.91 -10.31
CA ASP A 54 10.23 15.38 -8.93
C ASP A 54 9.16 14.63 -8.11
N GLY A 55 9.09 14.92 -6.80
CA GLY A 55 8.13 14.29 -5.90
C GLY A 55 6.68 14.56 -6.29
N LYS A 56 6.37 15.77 -6.76
CA LYS A 56 5.03 16.15 -7.20
C LYS A 56 4.58 15.33 -8.40
N THR A 57 5.44 15.24 -9.40
CA THR A 57 5.20 14.41 -10.58
C THR A 57 5.09 12.93 -10.21
N ALA A 58 5.92 12.45 -9.29
CA ALA A 58 5.84 11.07 -8.79
C ALA A 58 4.50 10.77 -8.13
N ALA A 59 3.94 11.70 -7.35
CA ALA A 59 2.62 11.57 -6.75
C ALA A 59 1.50 11.65 -7.81
N GLU A 60 1.57 12.60 -8.73
CA GLU A 60 0.61 12.70 -9.84
C GLU A 60 0.56 11.43 -10.70
N TRP A 61 1.71 10.80 -10.89
CA TRP A 61 1.81 9.57 -11.67
C TRP A 61 1.40 8.31 -10.91
N GLY A 62 1.30 8.38 -9.60
CA GLY A 62 0.98 7.24 -8.73
C GLY A 62 2.20 6.41 -8.34
N LEU A 63 3.41 6.91 -8.53
CA LEU A 63 4.64 6.27 -8.08
C LEU A 63 4.79 6.31 -6.57
N VAL A 64 4.30 7.40 -5.95
CA VAL A 64 4.19 7.56 -4.50
C VAL A 64 2.75 7.94 -4.14
N ASN A 65 2.35 7.70 -2.90
CA ASN A 65 1.01 8.00 -2.41
C ASN A 65 0.76 9.51 -2.30
N GLU A 66 1.78 10.26 -1.89
CA GLU A 66 1.67 11.70 -1.63
C GLU A 66 3.04 12.36 -1.71
N SER A 67 3.08 13.61 -2.17
CA SER A 67 4.25 14.48 -2.12
C SER A 67 3.92 15.73 -1.32
N LEU A 68 4.87 16.22 -0.54
CA LEU A 68 4.71 17.39 0.32
C LEU A 68 6.07 18.04 0.62
N PRO A 69 6.10 19.29 1.14
CA PRO A 69 7.36 19.90 1.54
C PRO A 69 8.14 19.04 2.53
N LEU A 70 9.46 18.93 2.36
CA LEU A 70 10.34 18.08 3.18
C LEU A 70 10.11 18.28 4.69
N ALA A 71 9.89 19.52 5.12
CA ALA A 71 9.66 19.84 6.52
C ALA A 71 8.43 19.15 7.14
N GLN A 72 7.43 18.80 6.30
CA GLN A 72 6.18 18.15 6.72
C GLN A 72 6.21 16.63 6.56
N LEU A 73 7.18 16.10 5.80
CA LEU A 73 7.21 14.69 5.41
C LEU A 73 7.20 13.73 6.62
N LYS A 74 8.04 14.00 7.61
CA LYS A 74 8.14 13.15 8.81
C LYS A 74 6.83 13.12 9.59
N GLU A 75 6.23 14.27 9.83
CA GLU A 75 4.96 14.38 10.56
C GLU A 75 3.84 13.62 9.82
N ARG A 76 3.74 13.81 8.52
CA ARG A 76 2.74 13.13 7.68
C ARG A 76 2.90 11.62 7.70
N VAL A 77 4.11 11.11 7.54
CA VAL A 77 4.40 9.67 7.57
C VAL A 77 4.07 9.10 8.95
N THR A 78 4.44 9.81 10.03
CA THR A 78 4.11 9.40 11.40
C THR A 78 2.59 9.33 11.60
N ALA A 79 1.84 10.33 11.16
CA ALA A 79 0.37 10.33 11.26
C ALA A 79 -0.28 9.16 10.52
N VAL A 80 0.23 8.80 9.34
CA VAL A 80 -0.25 7.62 8.60
C VAL A 80 0.09 6.32 9.34
N ALA A 81 1.30 6.19 9.87
CA ALA A 81 1.71 5.03 10.66
C ALA A 81 0.83 4.86 11.91
N GLU A 82 0.58 5.94 12.64
CA GLU A 82 -0.31 5.95 13.80
C GLU A 82 -1.75 5.58 13.45
N ALA A 83 -2.24 6.02 12.27
CA ALA A 83 -3.54 5.64 11.79
C ALA A 83 -3.63 4.14 11.46
N LEU A 84 -2.55 3.55 10.93
CA LEU A 84 -2.46 2.11 10.68
C LEU A 84 -2.39 1.30 11.98
N LEU A 85 -1.67 1.79 12.98
CA LEU A 85 -1.60 1.14 14.31
C LEU A 85 -2.96 1.06 15.02
N LYS A 86 -3.90 1.92 14.66
CA LYS A 86 -5.29 1.89 15.17
C LYS A 86 -6.19 0.90 14.43
N LYS A 87 -5.70 0.21 13.40
CA LYS A 87 -6.46 -0.80 12.65
C LYS A 87 -6.25 -2.18 13.26
N ASN A 88 -7.23 -3.06 13.03
CA ASN A 88 -7.10 -4.46 13.39
C ASN A 88 -5.90 -5.08 12.63
N PRO A 89 -4.88 -5.62 13.31
CA PRO A 89 -3.66 -6.09 12.66
C PRO A 89 -3.89 -7.35 11.80
N VAL A 90 -4.84 -8.21 12.16
CA VAL A 90 -5.19 -9.41 11.37
C VAL A 90 -5.84 -8.97 10.05
N ALA A 91 -6.81 -8.07 10.11
CA ALA A 91 -7.45 -7.52 8.92
C ALA A 91 -6.45 -6.73 8.06
N LEU A 92 -5.57 -5.94 8.68
CA LEU A 92 -4.55 -5.17 7.97
C LEU A 92 -3.58 -6.08 7.21
N LYS A 93 -3.09 -7.15 7.86
CA LYS A 93 -2.23 -8.16 7.23
C LYS A 93 -2.96 -8.86 6.08
N ALA A 94 -4.18 -9.34 6.32
CA ALA A 94 -4.97 -10.02 5.29
C ALA A 94 -5.23 -9.11 4.09
N THR A 95 -5.55 -7.82 4.32
CA THR A 95 -5.74 -6.83 3.26
C THR A 95 -4.46 -6.61 2.44
N LYS A 96 -3.32 -6.45 3.10
CA LYS A 96 -2.03 -6.32 2.41
C LYS A 96 -1.73 -7.54 1.53
N ASP A 97 -1.88 -8.74 2.08
CA ASP A 97 -1.63 -9.99 1.36
C ASP A 97 -2.62 -10.16 0.18
N ALA A 98 -3.88 -9.80 0.39
CA ALA A 98 -4.91 -9.84 -0.64
C ALA A 98 -4.57 -8.90 -1.81
N VAL A 99 -4.35 -7.62 -1.55
CA VAL A 99 -4.05 -6.62 -2.60
C VAL A 99 -2.80 -7.01 -3.40
N ARG A 100 -1.76 -7.54 -2.75
CA ARG A 100 -0.54 -7.97 -3.45
C ARG A 100 -0.76 -9.17 -4.36
N ARG A 101 -1.57 -10.15 -3.93
CA ARG A 101 -1.75 -11.41 -4.66
C ARG A 101 -2.75 -11.33 -5.80
N VAL A 102 -3.87 -10.62 -5.61
CA VAL A 102 -4.93 -10.54 -6.63
C VAL A 102 -4.50 -9.85 -7.92
N ARG A 103 -3.43 -9.04 -7.89
CA ARG A 103 -2.90 -8.35 -9.07
C ARG A 103 -2.47 -9.29 -10.20
N GLU A 104 -2.14 -10.53 -9.87
CA GLU A 104 -1.66 -11.54 -10.84
C GLU A 104 -2.73 -12.62 -11.13
N MET A 105 -3.94 -12.46 -10.57
CA MET A 105 -5.03 -13.43 -10.70
C MET A 105 -6.06 -12.95 -11.72
N THR A 106 -6.74 -13.93 -12.35
CA THR A 106 -8.01 -13.64 -13.05
C THR A 106 -9.07 -13.26 -12.03
N TYR A 107 -10.15 -12.58 -12.46
CA TYR A 107 -11.22 -12.15 -11.56
C TYR A 107 -11.80 -13.31 -10.74
N ASP A 108 -12.14 -14.42 -11.37
CA ASP A 108 -12.73 -15.59 -10.70
C ASP A 108 -11.78 -16.19 -9.64
N ASN A 109 -10.50 -16.35 -10.01
CA ASN A 109 -9.50 -16.85 -9.07
C ASN A 109 -9.26 -15.87 -7.91
N ALA A 110 -9.33 -14.57 -8.16
CA ALA A 110 -9.19 -13.55 -7.12
C ALA A 110 -10.36 -13.62 -6.13
N GLU A 111 -11.59 -13.80 -6.60
CA GLU A 111 -12.77 -13.89 -5.76
C GLU A 111 -12.72 -15.13 -4.84
N ASP A 112 -12.41 -16.30 -5.40
CA ASP A 112 -12.19 -17.52 -4.61
C ASP A 112 -11.08 -17.37 -3.56
N PHE A 113 -9.99 -16.71 -3.93
CA PHE A 113 -8.89 -16.44 -3.00
C PHE A 113 -9.33 -15.50 -1.87
N LEU A 114 -10.04 -14.40 -2.20
CA LEU A 114 -10.48 -13.41 -1.23
C LEU A 114 -11.48 -13.99 -0.22
N VAL A 115 -12.40 -14.86 -0.66
CA VAL A 115 -13.31 -15.57 0.26
C VAL A 115 -12.53 -16.40 1.28
N ARG A 116 -11.60 -17.21 0.82
CA ARG A 116 -10.77 -18.05 1.73
C ARG A 116 -9.87 -17.21 2.64
N ALA A 117 -9.30 -16.13 2.12
CA ALA A 117 -8.49 -15.22 2.92
C ALA A 117 -9.30 -14.54 4.03
N GLN A 118 -10.55 -14.17 3.73
CA GLN A 118 -11.48 -13.61 4.71
C GLN A 118 -11.87 -14.64 5.77
N GLU A 119 -12.17 -15.88 5.38
CA GLU A 119 -12.49 -16.96 6.32
C GLU A 119 -11.31 -17.26 7.25
N ALA A 120 -10.10 -17.30 6.71
CA ALA A 120 -8.89 -17.47 7.49
C ALA A 120 -8.69 -16.31 8.48
N ALA A 121 -8.81 -15.06 8.03
CA ALA A 121 -8.71 -13.89 8.91
C ALA A 121 -9.75 -13.92 10.03
N ASN A 122 -11.00 -14.28 9.71
CA ASN A 122 -12.07 -14.41 10.69
C ASN A 122 -11.77 -15.49 11.74
N SER A 123 -11.15 -16.59 11.36
CA SER A 123 -10.77 -17.65 12.30
C SER A 123 -9.67 -17.24 13.27
N TYR A 124 -8.82 -16.27 12.87
CA TYR A 124 -7.76 -15.73 13.74
C TYR A 124 -8.27 -14.65 14.70
N ASP A 125 -9.23 -13.84 14.29
CA ASP A 125 -9.73 -12.70 15.08
C ASP A 125 -11.22 -12.44 14.81
N ASP A 126 -12.07 -13.32 15.33
CA ASP A 126 -13.53 -13.15 15.26
C ASP A 126 -14.03 -12.00 16.16
N GLU A 127 -13.38 -11.77 17.29
CA GLU A 127 -13.77 -10.72 18.25
C GLU A 127 -13.56 -9.32 17.66
N GLY A 128 -12.41 -9.04 17.06
CA GLY A 128 -12.13 -7.75 16.41
C GLY A 128 -13.08 -7.48 15.24
N ARG A 129 -13.44 -8.52 14.49
CA ARG A 129 -14.42 -8.43 13.42
C ARG A 129 -15.83 -8.10 13.96
N LYS A 130 -16.28 -8.79 15.00
CA LYS A 130 -17.58 -8.56 15.63
C LYS A 130 -17.69 -7.14 16.18
N GLU A 131 -16.64 -6.66 16.84
CA GLU A 131 -16.60 -5.30 17.37
C GLU A 131 -16.67 -4.25 16.26
N GLY A 132 -15.89 -4.42 15.18
CA GLY A 132 -15.94 -3.52 14.03
C GLY A 132 -17.33 -3.50 13.37
N LEU A 133 -17.96 -4.67 13.20
CA LEU A 133 -19.32 -4.77 12.66
C LEU A 133 -20.36 -4.13 13.59
N ARG A 134 -20.23 -4.33 14.89
CA ARG A 134 -21.12 -3.71 15.88
C ARG A 134 -21.07 -2.18 15.79
N GLN A 135 -19.87 -1.60 15.77
CA GLN A 135 -19.70 -0.15 15.63
C GLN A 135 -20.32 0.37 14.32
N PHE A 136 -20.16 -0.36 13.23
CA PHE A 136 -20.69 0.05 11.93
C PHE A 136 -22.22 -0.13 11.85
N LEU A 137 -22.73 -1.28 12.24
CA LEU A 137 -24.15 -1.63 12.06
C LEU A 137 -25.05 -1.02 13.14
N ASP A 138 -24.62 -1.07 14.41
CA ASP A 138 -25.43 -0.65 15.55
C ASP A 138 -25.21 0.83 15.87
N GLU A 139 -23.95 1.28 15.94
CA GLU A 139 -23.62 2.67 16.26
C GLU A 139 -23.61 3.60 15.03
N LYS A 140 -23.74 3.04 13.81
CA LYS A 140 -23.69 3.78 12.54
C LYS A 140 -22.41 4.62 12.38
N THR A 141 -21.30 4.12 12.90
CA THR A 141 -20.01 4.80 12.85
C THR A 141 -19.30 4.50 11.52
N TYR A 142 -19.17 5.50 10.65
CA TYR A 142 -18.48 5.34 9.36
C TYR A 142 -16.95 5.21 9.48
N LYS A 143 -16.39 5.57 10.63
CA LYS A 143 -14.97 5.42 10.95
C LYS A 143 -14.84 4.68 12.27
N PRO A 144 -15.17 3.38 12.32
CA PRO A 144 -15.07 2.62 13.55
C PRO A 144 -13.62 2.66 14.03
N GLY A 145 -13.45 3.04 15.28
CA GLY A 145 -12.16 2.98 15.95
C GLY A 145 -12.10 1.74 16.81
N LEU A 146 -11.28 0.78 16.45
CA LEU A 146 -11.06 -0.39 17.30
C LEU A 146 -10.20 -0.08 18.53
N GLY A 147 -9.82 1.21 18.70
CA GLY A 147 -8.89 1.63 19.72
C GLY A 147 -7.47 1.16 19.42
N ALA A 148 -6.55 1.31 20.37
CA ALA A 148 -5.30 0.60 20.32
C ALA A 148 -5.62 -0.89 20.47
N TYR A 149 -5.33 -1.68 19.42
CA TYR A 149 -5.56 -3.12 19.45
C TYR A 149 -4.73 -3.75 20.58
N ASP A 150 -5.40 -4.41 21.48
CA ASP A 150 -4.75 -5.07 22.62
C ASP A 150 -4.10 -6.37 22.15
N LEU A 151 -2.82 -6.29 21.79
CA LEU A 151 -2.03 -7.44 21.36
C LEU A 151 -1.92 -8.53 22.43
N SER A 152 -2.20 -8.23 23.70
CA SER A 152 -2.19 -9.22 24.78
C SER A 152 -3.32 -10.24 24.67
N LYS A 153 -4.37 -9.90 23.91
CA LYS A 153 -5.51 -10.78 23.66
C LYS A 153 -5.35 -11.70 22.45
N GLN A 154 -4.30 -11.54 21.67
CA GLN A 154 -3.98 -12.52 20.62
C GLN A 154 -3.59 -13.84 21.29
N LYS A 155 -4.43 -14.87 21.11
CA LYS A 155 -4.05 -16.25 21.48
C LYS A 155 -2.79 -16.57 20.70
N GLY A 156 -1.71 -16.84 21.44
CA GLY A 156 -0.44 -17.21 20.85
C GLY A 156 -0.64 -18.36 19.87
N GLY A 157 -0.22 -18.16 18.62
CA GLY A 157 -0.02 -19.20 17.62
C GLY A 157 1.40 -19.69 17.71
#